data_12fa0bdfe1ad2ef5aeac40edd6f58bb0
#
_entry.id   12fa0bdfe1ad2ef5aeac40edd6f58bb0
#
_cell.length_a   1.000
_cell.length_b   1.000
_cell.length_c   1.000
_cell.angle_alpha   90.00
_cell.angle_beta   90.00
_cell.angle_gamma   90.00
#
_symmetry.space_group_name_H-M   'P 1'
#
loop_
_entity.id
_entity.type
_entity.pdbx_description
1 polymer ?
#
loop_
_entity_poly.entity_id
_entity_poly.type
_entity_poly.pdbx_seq_one_letter_code
_entity_poly.pdbx_strand_id
1 'polypeptide(L)'
;MEIILHRINKIKDLKTVNPLFGVEIDIRTYGKDLILSHDPFRKGDKLEDYLGEYKHGTLILNIKESGIENNVLSLIQRYNNIKNYFLLDVEFPYIFSASKKNFKNIAIRFSEVESINTVMKFKGLVKWVWIDTFTKLPLNQKSINILRHFKTCLVCPDRWERREDITLYKEKLQKINFQLSAVMTSIDTFNKWL
;
A
#
# COMPACT_ATOMS: atom_id res chain seq x y z
N MET A 1 -14.91 2.17 1.03
CA MET A 1 -13.46 2.42 1.22
C MET A 1 -12.92 1.36 2.17
N GLU A 2 -11.83 0.69 1.80
CA GLU A 2 -11.19 -0.33 2.63
C GLU A 2 -10.24 0.31 3.64
N ILE A 3 -10.21 -0.21 4.87
CA ILE A 3 -9.20 0.15 5.88
C ILE A 3 -8.01 -0.80 5.72
N ILE A 4 -6.80 -0.27 5.65
CA ILE A 4 -5.57 -1.05 5.61
C ILE A 4 -4.69 -0.65 6.80
N LEU A 5 -4.34 -1.61 7.64
CA LEU A 5 -3.52 -1.33 8.82
C LEU A 5 -2.03 -1.35 8.47
N HIS A 6 -1.33 -0.32 8.93
CA HIS A 6 0.07 -0.07 8.66
C HIS A 6 1.00 -0.97 9.50
N ARG A 7 2.01 -1.57 8.86
CA ARG A 7 3.10 -2.34 9.50
C ARG A 7 2.64 -3.49 10.41
N ILE A 8 1.73 -4.31 9.92
CA ILE A 8 1.37 -5.54 10.61
C ILE A 8 2.39 -6.64 10.27
N ASN A 9 3.62 -6.47 10.74
CA ASN A 9 4.79 -7.28 10.37
C ASN A 9 4.97 -8.55 11.21
N LYS A 10 4.05 -8.86 12.12
CA LYS A 10 4.15 -10.06 12.98
C LYS A 10 2.90 -10.90 12.86
N ILE A 11 3.07 -12.21 12.78
CA ILE A 11 1.96 -13.18 12.74
C ILE A 11 1.05 -13.02 13.96
N LYS A 12 1.63 -12.79 15.14
CA LYS A 12 0.84 -12.58 16.36
C LYS A 12 -0.07 -11.35 16.27
N ASP A 13 0.40 -10.26 15.65
CA ASP A 13 -0.37 -9.03 15.50
C ASP A 13 -1.44 -9.22 14.41
N LEU A 14 -1.11 -9.92 13.29
CA LEU A 14 -2.07 -10.29 12.24
C LEU A 14 -3.30 -11.02 12.81
N LYS A 15 -3.09 -11.95 13.73
CA LYS A 15 -4.18 -12.74 14.37
C LYS A 15 -5.16 -11.89 15.17
N THR A 16 -4.80 -10.66 15.54
CA THR A 16 -5.68 -9.72 16.26
C THR A 16 -6.42 -8.75 15.33
N VAL A 17 -6.01 -8.66 14.08
CA VAL A 17 -6.64 -7.77 13.09
C VAL A 17 -7.96 -8.35 12.62
N ASN A 18 -8.98 -7.49 12.49
CA ASN A 18 -10.25 -7.89 11.87
C ASN A 18 -10.02 -8.32 10.41
N PRO A 19 -10.45 -9.53 9.99
CA PRO A 19 -10.26 -10.03 8.62
C PRO A 19 -10.87 -9.16 7.51
N LEU A 20 -11.81 -8.27 7.83
CA LEU A 20 -12.37 -7.31 6.87
C LEU A 20 -11.39 -6.19 6.49
N PHE A 21 -10.33 -6.00 7.26
CA PHE A 21 -9.29 -5.00 6.96
C PHE A 21 -8.19 -5.61 6.13
N GLY A 22 -7.56 -4.77 5.29
CA GLY A 22 -6.28 -5.07 4.68
C GLY A 22 -5.13 -4.79 5.64
N VAL A 23 -3.94 -5.22 5.27
CA VAL A 23 -2.71 -4.88 6.02
C VAL A 23 -1.57 -4.52 5.08
N GLU A 24 -0.67 -3.71 5.58
CA GLU A 24 0.61 -3.42 4.92
C GLU A 24 1.74 -4.09 5.71
N ILE A 25 2.65 -4.74 4.97
CA ILE A 25 3.81 -5.44 5.50
C ILE A 25 5.08 -5.00 4.78
N ASP A 26 6.17 -4.88 5.55
CA ASP A 26 7.50 -4.54 5.03
C ASP A 26 8.32 -5.80 4.77
N ILE A 27 8.82 -5.99 3.55
CA ILE A 27 9.49 -7.21 3.12
C ILE A 27 10.98 -6.96 2.85
N ARG A 28 11.82 -7.81 3.45
CA ARG A 28 13.28 -7.86 3.25
C ARG A 28 13.76 -9.29 3.14
N THR A 29 15.05 -9.44 2.91
CA THR A 29 15.76 -10.72 3.05
C THR A 29 16.51 -10.81 4.37
N TYR A 30 16.63 -12.05 4.88
CA TYR A 30 17.56 -12.40 5.92
C TYR A 30 18.15 -13.78 5.61
N GLY A 31 19.40 -13.81 5.20
CA GLY A 31 20.00 -15.01 4.62
C GLY A 31 19.32 -15.42 3.31
N LYS A 32 18.67 -16.58 3.29
CA LYS A 32 17.91 -17.07 2.13
C LYS A 32 16.41 -16.86 2.24
N ASP A 33 15.93 -16.40 3.38
CA ASP A 33 14.51 -16.25 3.66
C ASP A 33 14.02 -14.84 3.33
N LEU A 34 12.78 -14.74 2.81
CA LEU A 34 12.01 -13.51 2.82
C LEU A 34 11.39 -13.35 4.19
N ILE A 35 11.61 -12.20 4.81
CA ILE A 35 11.14 -11.88 6.17
C ILE A 35 10.35 -10.59 6.22
N LEU A 36 9.63 -10.38 7.31
CA LEU A 36 8.89 -9.15 7.60
C LEU A 36 9.69 -8.27 8.55
N SER A 37 10.28 -7.19 8.01
CA SER A 37 11.00 -6.21 8.80
C SER A 37 11.06 -4.87 8.07
N HIS A 38 10.72 -3.78 8.78
CA HIS A 38 10.92 -2.44 8.25
C HIS A 38 12.40 -2.07 8.18
N ASP A 39 13.16 -2.36 9.26
CA ASP A 39 14.56 -1.96 9.36
C ASP A 39 15.49 -3.04 8.79
N PRO A 40 16.61 -2.64 8.15
CA PRO A 40 17.61 -3.57 7.66
C PRO A 40 18.31 -4.29 8.84
N PHE A 41 18.91 -5.44 8.54
CA PHE A 41 19.70 -6.24 9.48
C PHE A 41 18.95 -6.72 10.74
N ARG A 42 17.62 -6.73 10.69
CA ARG A 42 16.76 -7.24 11.76
C ARG A 42 16.17 -8.59 11.36
N LYS A 43 15.98 -9.47 12.34
CA LYS A 43 15.17 -10.69 12.17
C LYS A 43 13.70 -10.33 12.21
N GLY A 44 12.88 -11.09 11.50
CA GLY A 44 11.43 -10.95 11.47
C GLY A 44 10.76 -12.29 11.22
N ASP A 45 9.44 -12.32 11.26
CA ASP A 45 8.67 -13.50 10.87
C ASP A 45 8.92 -13.83 9.39
N LYS A 46 8.94 -15.11 9.03
CA LYS A 46 9.07 -15.49 7.62
C LYS A 46 7.82 -15.11 6.84
N LEU A 47 8.01 -14.56 5.65
CA LEU A 47 6.89 -14.20 4.77
C LEU A 47 6.02 -15.44 4.45
N GLU A 48 6.63 -16.59 4.23
CA GLU A 48 5.92 -17.84 3.92
C GLU A 48 4.96 -18.23 5.04
N ASP A 49 5.40 -18.20 6.30
CA ASP A 49 4.57 -18.53 7.45
C ASP A 49 3.44 -17.51 7.63
N TYR A 50 3.73 -16.23 7.41
CA TYR A 50 2.76 -15.15 7.48
C TYR A 50 1.64 -15.30 6.43
N LEU A 51 2.01 -15.62 5.18
CA LEU A 51 1.04 -15.83 4.11
C LEU A 51 0.13 -17.04 4.36
N GLY A 52 0.63 -18.07 5.03
CA GLY A 52 -0.15 -19.23 5.46
C GLY A 52 -1.29 -18.86 6.43
N GLU A 53 -1.10 -17.84 7.25
CA GLU A 53 -2.10 -17.35 8.22
C GLU A 53 -3.01 -16.25 7.65
N TYR A 54 -2.70 -15.74 6.45
CA TYR A 54 -3.38 -14.56 5.89
C TYR A 54 -4.81 -14.86 5.43
N LYS A 55 -5.80 -14.16 5.99
CA LYS A 55 -7.24 -14.29 5.66
C LYS A 55 -7.94 -12.93 5.59
N HIS A 56 -7.19 -11.87 5.34
CA HIS A 56 -7.63 -10.49 5.45
C HIS A 56 -7.93 -9.87 4.06
N GLY A 57 -8.27 -8.60 4.05
CA GLY A 57 -8.54 -7.84 2.84
C GLY A 57 -7.32 -7.65 1.93
N THR A 58 -7.11 -6.44 1.40
CA THR A 58 -5.96 -6.15 0.51
C THR A 58 -4.62 -6.23 1.26
N LEU A 59 -3.66 -6.99 0.70
CA LEU A 59 -2.29 -7.09 1.21
C LEU A 59 -1.37 -6.12 0.45
N ILE A 60 -0.80 -5.14 1.17
CA ILE A 60 0.24 -4.28 0.62
C ILE A 60 1.61 -4.90 0.92
N LEU A 61 2.32 -5.23 -0.15
CA LEU A 61 3.65 -5.81 -0.12
C LEU A 61 4.68 -4.68 -0.30
N ASN A 62 5.10 -4.08 0.80
CA ASN A 62 6.06 -2.97 0.78
C ASN A 62 7.48 -3.51 0.65
N ILE A 63 8.06 -3.36 -0.53
CA ILE A 63 9.39 -3.88 -0.88
C ILE A 63 10.46 -2.94 -0.32
N LYS A 64 11.20 -3.39 0.68
CA LYS A 64 12.27 -2.61 1.33
C LYS A 64 13.67 -2.92 0.81
N GLU A 65 13.75 -3.79 -0.18
CA GLU A 65 15.01 -4.26 -0.75
C GLU A 65 14.83 -4.56 -2.23
N SER A 66 15.61 -3.92 -3.06
CA SER A 66 15.54 -4.07 -4.51
C SER A 66 15.98 -5.47 -4.97
N GLY A 67 15.30 -6.01 -5.98
CA GLY A 67 15.65 -7.31 -6.61
C GLY A 67 14.94 -8.53 -6.01
N ILE A 68 14.15 -8.37 -4.95
CA ILE A 68 13.39 -9.48 -4.34
C ILE A 68 11.97 -9.63 -4.89
N GLU A 69 11.52 -8.74 -5.73
CA GLU A 69 10.12 -8.62 -6.17
C GLU A 69 9.61 -9.93 -6.80
N ASN A 70 10.41 -10.54 -7.67
CA ASN A 70 10.02 -11.79 -8.33
C ASN A 70 9.94 -12.96 -7.34
N ASN A 71 10.80 -12.99 -6.32
CA ASN A 71 10.76 -14.02 -5.28
C ASN A 71 9.49 -13.85 -4.42
N VAL A 72 9.14 -12.62 -4.08
CA VAL A 72 7.89 -12.29 -3.35
C VAL A 72 6.67 -12.73 -4.18
N LEU A 73 6.63 -12.38 -5.47
CA LEU A 73 5.51 -12.75 -6.35
C LEU A 73 5.40 -14.27 -6.53
N SER A 74 6.53 -14.97 -6.70
CA SER A 74 6.54 -16.43 -6.81
C SER A 74 6.00 -17.11 -5.55
N LEU A 75 6.28 -16.50 -4.38
CA LEU A 75 5.76 -17.01 -3.12
C LEU A 75 4.24 -16.75 -3.00
N ILE A 76 3.77 -15.53 -3.29
CA ILE A 76 2.35 -15.17 -3.27
C ILE A 76 1.50 -16.09 -4.15
N GLN A 77 2.00 -16.48 -5.33
CA GLN A 77 1.28 -17.35 -6.26
C GLN A 77 0.97 -18.75 -5.71
N ARG A 78 1.64 -19.18 -4.64
CA ARG A 78 1.34 -20.45 -3.96
C ARG A 78 0.08 -20.38 -3.08
N TYR A 79 -0.42 -19.18 -2.80
CA TYR A 79 -1.53 -18.93 -1.89
C TYR A 79 -2.78 -18.45 -2.63
N ASN A 80 -3.67 -19.37 -3.00
CA ASN A 80 -4.89 -19.08 -3.77
C ASN A 80 -5.91 -18.18 -3.06
N ASN A 81 -5.80 -18.02 -1.75
CA ASN A 81 -6.66 -17.17 -0.93
C ASN A 81 -6.26 -15.69 -0.99
N ILE A 82 -5.04 -15.35 -1.42
CA ILE A 82 -4.56 -13.96 -1.49
C ILE A 82 -4.84 -13.39 -2.88
N LYS A 83 -6.06 -12.90 -3.08
CA LYS A 83 -6.52 -12.40 -4.40
C LYS A 83 -6.25 -10.90 -4.60
N ASN A 84 -6.25 -10.13 -3.51
CA ASN A 84 -6.10 -8.69 -3.55
C ASN A 84 -4.76 -8.30 -2.93
N TYR A 85 -3.82 -7.91 -3.75
CA TYR A 85 -2.52 -7.40 -3.30
C TYR A 85 -1.92 -6.43 -4.31
N PHE A 86 -0.94 -5.65 -3.86
CA PHE A 86 -0.07 -4.86 -4.75
C PHE A 86 1.30 -4.64 -4.12
N LEU A 87 2.29 -4.48 -4.98
CA LEU A 87 3.65 -4.08 -4.59
C LEU A 87 3.69 -2.57 -4.35
N LEU A 88 4.36 -2.17 -3.27
CA LEU A 88 4.64 -0.79 -2.91
C LEU A 88 6.15 -0.58 -2.78
N ASP A 89 6.60 0.65 -3.01
CA ASP A 89 8.00 1.11 -2.88
C ASP A 89 9.02 0.31 -3.71
N VAL A 90 8.56 -0.28 -4.81
CA VAL A 90 9.46 -0.88 -5.80
C VAL A 90 10.15 0.20 -6.63
N GLU A 91 11.37 -0.06 -7.06
CA GLU A 91 12.14 0.87 -7.88
C GLU A 91 11.45 1.20 -9.21
N PHE A 92 11.60 2.44 -9.65
CA PHE A 92 10.95 2.92 -10.87
C PHE A 92 11.28 2.10 -12.13
N PRO A 93 12.53 1.64 -12.37
CA PRO A 93 12.84 0.74 -13.49
C PRO A 93 12.07 -0.59 -13.41
N TYR A 94 11.84 -1.13 -12.20
CA TYR A 94 11.02 -2.32 -12.02
C TYR A 94 9.55 -2.03 -12.38
N ILE A 95 8.96 -0.92 -11.91
CA ILE A 95 7.58 -0.54 -12.25
C ILE A 95 7.43 -0.50 -13.78
N PHE A 96 8.36 0.16 -14.47
CA PHE A 96 8.32 0.28 -15.91
C PHE A 96 8.39 -1.08 -16.62
N SER A 97 9.36 -1.92 -16.27
CA SER A 97 9.57 -3.22 -16.92
C SER A 97 8.43 -4.20 -16.64
N ALA A 98 7.95 -4.27 -15.39
CA ALA A 98 6.88 -5.17 -14.98
C ALA A 98 5.53 -4.77 -15.61
N SER A 99 5.22 -3.47 -15.66
CA SER A 99 3.99 -2.97 -16.27
C SER A 99 3.95 -3.25 -17.79
N LYS A 100 5.09 -3.19 -18.48
CA LYS A 100 5.20 -3.59 -19.90
C LYS A 100 4.96 -5.08 -20.11
N LYS A 101 5.24 -5.92 -19.13
CA LYS A 101 4.91 -7.35 -19.10
C LYS A 101 3.50 -7.65 -18.59
N ASN A 102 2.65 -6.63 -18.51
CA ASN A 102 1.25 -6.73 -18.09
C ASN A 102 1.03 -7.04 -16.59
N PHE A 103 2.06 -6.93 -15.76
CA PHE A 103 1.90 -7.01 -14.31
C PHE A 103 1.44 -5.67 -13.76
N LYS A 104 0.18 -5.60 -13.33
CA LYS A 104 -0.50 -4.35 -12.95
C LYS A 104 -0.69 -4.15 -11.45
N ASN A 105 -0.44 -5.19 -10.63
CA ASN A 105 -0.63 -5.09 -9.18
C ASN A 105 0.56 -4.36 -8.51
N ILE A 106 0.79 -3.13 -8.93
CA ILE A 106 1.83 -2.23 -8.44
C ILE A 106 1.18 -0.90 -8.13
N ALA A 107 1.65 -0.21 -7.08
CA ALA A 107 1.30 1.17 -6.81
C ALA A 107 2.39 2.12 -7.33
N ILE A 108 1.96 3.16 -8.08
CA ILE A 108 2.78 4.33 -8.35
C ILE A 108 2.50 5.40 -7.30
N ARG A 109 3.54 6.13 -6.90
CA ARG A 109 3.41 7.16 -5.86
C ARG A 109 2.92 8.48 -6.43
N PHE A 110 2.15 9.19 -5.63
CA PHE A 110 1.69 10.56 -5.84
C PHE A 110 1.65 11.30 -4.51
N SER A 111 2.14 12.51 -4.48
CA SER A 111 2.10 13.39 -3.31
C SER A 111 2.22 14.86 -3.75
N GLU A 112 2.36 15.78 -2.81
CA GLU A 112 2.69 17.18 -3.12
C GLU A 112 4.08 17.39 -3.72
N VAL A 113 4.97 16.39 -3.61
CA VAL A 113 6.33 16.41 -4.18
C VAL A 113 6.55 15.38 -5.28
N GLU A 114 5.58 14.49 -5.51
CA GLU A 114 5.60 13.47 -6.56
C GLU A 114 4.55 13.79 -7.62
N SER A 115 4.97 13.86 -8.89
CA SER A 115 4.15 14.45 -9.96
C SER A 115 2.96 13.61 -10.40
N ILE A 116 1.78 14.22 -10.46
CA ILE A 116 0.58 13.62 -11.06
C ILE A 116 0.76 13.34 -12.58
N ASN A 117 1.64 14.04 -13.25
CA ASN A 117 1.94 13.78 -14.67
C ASN A 117 2.68 12.45 -14.85
N THR A 118 3.48 12.04 -13.86
CA THR A 118 4.10 10.70 -13.84
C THR A 118 3.02 9.63 -13.70
N VAL A 119 2.07 9.80 -12.78
CA VAL A 119 0.93 8.88 -12.61
C VAL A 119 0.14 8.72 -13.90
N MET A 120 -0.14 9.83 -14.60
CA MET A 120 -0.88 9.81 -15.86
C MET A 120 -0.23 8.91 -16.92
N LYS A 121 1.11 8.87 -16.99
CA LYS A 121 1.86 8.02 -17.94
C LYS A 121 1.69 6.52 -17.66
N PHE A 122 1.29 6.15 -16.47
CA PHE A 122 1.03 4.76 -16.06
C PHE A 122 -0.45 4.35 -16.12
N LYS A 123 -1.32 5.21 -16.67
CA LYS A 123 -2.74 4.87 -16.88
C LYS A 123 -2.87 3.60 -17.74
N GLY A 124 -3.59 2.59 -17.20
CA GLY A 124 -3.77 1.28 -17.81
C GLY A 124 -2.58 0.33 -17.66
N LEU A 125 -1.42 0.80 -17.20
CA LEU A 125 -0.20 0.02 -16.98
C LEU A 125 -0.09 -0.48 -15.54
N VAL A 126 -0.47 0.33 -14.55
CA VAL A 126 -0.56 -0.05 -13.14
C VAL A 126 -1.97 0.12 -12.62
N LYS A 127 -2.33 -0.60 -11.57
CA LYS A 127 -3.69 -0.62 -11.02
C LYS A 127 -3.88 0.35 -9.87
N TRP A 128 -2.83 0.64 -9.10
CA TRP A 128 -2.90 1.39 -7.87
C TRP A 128 -2.11 2.69 -7.92
N VAL A 129 -2.62 3.70 -7.21
CA VAL A 129 -1.88 4.90 -6.85
C VAL A 129 -1.83 5.00 -5.34
N TRP A 130 -0.61 5.12 -4.82
CA TRP A 130 -0.31 5.43 -3.44
C TRP A 130 -0.28 6.95 -3.27
N ILE A 131 -1.26 7.49 -2.54
CA ILE A 131 -1.39 8.94 -2.32
C ILE A 131 -0.78 9.26 -0.97
N ASP A 132 0.44 9.78 -0.98
CA ASP A 132 1.09 10.22 0.25
C ASP A 132 0.65 11.63 0.64
N THR A 133 0.79 11.95 1.94
CA THR A 133 0.30 13.20 2.54
C THR A 133 1.36 13.81 3.44
N PHE A 134 2.60 13.98 2.93
CA PHE A 134 3.73 14.43 3.74
C PHE A 134 3.42 15.69 4.56
N THR A 135 2.81 16.71 3.93
CA THR A 135 2.44 17.96 4.60
C THR A 135 0.97 18.34 4.44
N LYS A 136 0.28 17.78 3.44
CA LYS A 136 -1.12 18.12 3.10
C LYS A 136 -1.76 17.03 2.25
N LEU A 137 -3.08 17.11 2.09
CA LEU A 137 -3.81 16.32 1.10
C LEU A 137 -3.53 16.86 -0.31
N PRO A 138 -2.83 16.12 -1.22
CA PRO A 138 -2.36 16.65 -2.50
C PRO A 138 -3.43 16.64 -3.61
N LEU A 139 -4.72 16.64 -3.24
CA LEU A 139 -5.83 16.54 -4.19
C LEU A 139 -6.30 17.91 -4.68
N ASN A 140 -6.43 18.03 -6.00
CA ASN A 140 -7.05 19.13 -6.71
C ASN A 140 -7.80 18.59 -7.94
N GLN A 141 -8.53 19.43 -8.67
CA GLN A 141 -9.35 18.98 -9.81
C GLN A 141 -8.54 18.22 -10.87
N LYS A 142 -7.31 18.68 -11.17
CA LYS A 142 -6.43 18.00 -12.15
C LYS A 142 -6.03 16.60 -11.68
N SER A 143 -5.59 16.48 -10.42
CA SER A 143 -5.18 15.18 -9.88
C SER A 143 -6.35 14.21 -9.79
N ILE A 144 -7.53 14.67 -9.35
CA ILE A 144 -8.74 13.86 -9.23
C ILE A 144 -9.15 13.26 -10.59
N ASN A 145 -9.15 14.06 -11.66
CA ASN A 145 -9.51 13.60 -13.00
C ASN A 145 -8.60 12.45 -13.48
N ILE A 146 -7.33 12.46 -13.07
CA ILE A 146 -6.36 11.40 -13.40
C ILE A 146 -6.56 10.20 -12.48
N LEU A 147 -6.67 10.43 -11.17
CA LEU A 147 -6.75 9.38 -10.15
C LEU A 147 -8.00 8.50 -10.28
N ARG A 148 -9.09 9.01 -10.83
CA ARG A 148 -10.33 8.23 -11.12
C ARG A 148 -10.10 7.03 -12.05
N HIS A 149 -8.98 6.97 -12.75
CA HIS A 149 -8.64 5.83 -13.61
C HIS A 149 -7.90 4.70 -12.87
N PHE A 150 -7.66 4.86 -11.56
CA PHE A 150 -6.88 3.93 -10.74
C PHE A 150 -7.67 3.53 -9.50
N LYS A 151 -7.27 2.44 -8.87
CA LYS A 151 -7.52 2.24 -7.44
C LYS A 151 -6.58 3.15 -6.65
N THR A 152 -7.07 3.75 -5.58
CA THR A 152 -6.29 4.70 -4.79
C THR A 152 -6.20 4.26 -3.35
N CYS A 153 -5.02 4.33 -2.76
CA CYS A 153 -4.77 4.14 -1.35
C CYS A 153 -4.18 5.42 -0.76
N LEU A 154 -4.92 6.07 0.12
CA LEU A 154 -4.46 7.28 0.81
C LEU A 154 -3.64 6.90 2.03
N VAL A 155 -2.50 7.53 2.21
CA VAL A 155 -1.76 7.50 3.48
C VAL A 155 -2.47 8.42 4.45
N CYS A 156 -2.89 7.89 5.59
CA CYS A 156 -3.48 8.67 6.66
C CYS A 156 -2.46 9.70 7.17
N PRO A 157 -2.88 10.95 7.47
CA PRO A 157 -1.97 11.97 7.98
C PRO A 157 -1.38 11.65 9.36
N ASP A 158 -1.93 10.67 10.10
CA ASP A 158 -1.36 10.15 11.34
C ASP A 158 0.06 9.59 11.15
N ARG A 159 0.39 9.11 9.95
CA ARG A 159 1.73 8.66 9.59
C ARG A 159 2.78 9.78 9.72
N TRP A 160 2.32 11.03 9.60
CA TRP A 160 3.11 12.26 9.67
C TRP A 160 2.78 13.08 10.92
N GLU A 161 2.33 12.40 12.00
CA GLU A 161 2.00 13.00 13.31
C GLU A 161 0.89 14.07 13.26
N ARG A 162 0.03 14.05 12.20
CA ARG A 162 -1.06 15.01 12.00
C ARG A 162 -2.44 14.33 12.11
N ARG A 163 -2.70 13.72 13.27
CA ARG A 163 -3.95 12.99 13.56
C ARG A 163 -5.20 13.88 13.52
N GLU A 164 -5.04 15.15 13.79
CA GLU A 164 -6.09 16.17 13.75
C GLU A 164 -6.57 16.45 12.33
N ASP A 165 -5.73 16.27 11.32
CA ASP A 165 -6.08 16.47 9.92
C ASP A 165 -7.05 15.43 9.35
N ILE A 166 -7.29 14.30 10.03
CA ILE A 166 -8.13 13.20 9.51
C ILE A 166 -9.55 13.71 9.19
N THR A 167 -10.17 14.43 10.11
CA THR A 167 -11.53 14.97 9.93
C THR A 167 -11.57 15.94 8.75
N LEU A 168 -10.60 16.85 8.68
CA LEU A 168 -10.48 17.80 7.57
C LEU A 168 -10.32 17.09 6.22
N TYR A 169 -9.58 15.99 6.18
CA TYR A 169 -9.39 15.23 4.94
C TYR A 169 -10.68 14.50 4.52
N LYS A 170 -11.43 13.92 5.47
CA LYS A 170 -12.75 13.34 5.18
C LYS A 170 -13.71 14.38 4.59
N GLU A 171 -13.81 15.54 5.19
CA GLU A 171 -14.65 16.65 4.70
C GLU A 171 -14.23 17.11 3.30
N LYS A 172 -12.91 17.28 3.06
CA LYS A 172 -12.39 17.65 1.75
C LYS A 172 -12.71 16.60 0.69
N LEU A 173 -12.53 15.30 0.99
CA LEU A 173 -12.87 14.20 0.09
C LEU A 173 -14.34 14.18 -0.28
N GLN A 174 -15.24 14.41 0.69
CA GLN A 174 -16.69 14.55 0.46
C GLN A 174 -17.01 15.74 -0.43
N LYS A 175 -16.47 16.93 -0.09
CA LYS A 175 -16.70 18.18 -0.83
C LYS A 175 -16.29 18.10 -2.30
N ILE A 176 -15.18 17.40 -2.60
CA ILE A 176 -14.69 17.21 -3.98
C ILE A 176 -15.30 15.98 -4.66
N ASN A 177 -16.18 15.25 -3.99
CA ASN A 177 -16.81 14.02 -4.46
C ASN A 177 -15.78 13.01 -5.02
N PHE A 178 -14.75 12.73 -4.21
CA PHE A 178 -13.71 11.76 -4.55
C PHE A 178 -13.71 10.59 -3.59
N GLN A 179 -14.05 9.41 -4.10
CA GLN A 179 -14.10 8.17 -3.34
C GLN A 179 -12.76 7.41 -3.44
N LEU A 180 -12.10 7.26 -2.30
CA LEU A 180 -10.90 6.41 -2.18
C LEU A 180 -11.25 4.93 -2.27
N SER A 181 -10.36 4.11 -2.84
CA SER A 181 -10.47 2.66 -2.78
C SER A 181 -10.09 2.14 -1.39
N ALA A 182 -9.02 2.70 -0.81
CA ALA A 182 -8.52 2.34 0.51
C ALA A 182 -7.87 3.53 1.22
N VAL A 183 -7.74 3.42 2.54
CA VAL A 183 -6.88 4.27 3.36
C VAL A 183 -5.96 3.40 4.20
N MET A 184 -4.66 3.67 4.18
CA MET A 184 -3.68 3.05 5.08
C MET A 184 -3.51 3.92 6.31
N THR A 185 -3.73 3.35 7.49
CA THR A 185 -3.78 4.05 8.78
C THR A 185 -3.22 3.19 9.91
N SER A 186 -2.92 3.81 11.05
CA SER A 186 -2.48 3.09 12.25
C SER A 186 -3.66 2.38 12.93
N ILE A 187 -3.34 1.39 13.75
CA ILE A 187 -4.31 0.69 14.59
C ILE A 187 -5.00 1.64 15.60
N ASP A 188 -4.35 2.72 15.98
CA ASP A 188 -4.88 3.71 16.94
C ASP A 188 -5.86 4.71 16.31
N THR A 189 -5.88 4.82 14.99
CA THR A 189 -6.61 5.89 14.29
C THR A 189 -7.63 5.38 13.27
N PHE A 190 -7.66 4.07 12.98
CA PHE A 190 -8.56 3.53 11.96
C PHE A 190 -10.04 3.84 12.22
N ASN A 191 -10.46 3.89 13.50
CA ASN A 191 -11.83 4.22 13.88
C ASN A 191 -12.30 5.59 13.37
N LYS A 192 -11.38 6.53 13.18
CA LYS A 192 -11.69 7.87 12.63
C LYS A 192 -12.07 7.84 11.15
N TRP A 193 -11.80 6.71 10.45
CA TRP A 193 -12.12 6.53 9.04
C TRP A 193 -13.43 5.73 8.80
N LEU A 194 -13.92 5.07 9.82
CA LEU A 194 -15.25 4.43 9.82
C LEU A 194 -16.35 5.48 10.02
#